data_80f09b46a8d9149368fa9d3ea6e51b67
#
_entry.id   80f09b46a8d9149368fa9d3ea6e51b67
#
_cell.length_a   1.000
_cell.length_b   1.000
_cell.length_c   1.000
_cell.angle_alpha   90.00
_cell.angle_beta   90.00
_cell.angle_gamma   90.00
#
_symmetry.space_group_name_H-M   'P 1'
#
loop_
_entity.id
_entity.type
_entity.pdbx_description
1 polymer ?
#
loop_
_entity_poly.entity_id
_entity_poly.type
_entity_poly.pdbx_seq_one_letter_code
_entity_poly.pdbx_strand_id
1 'polypeptide(L)'
;MKCTRTSDGRKLDHVTLQAMRLQALKAIREGLDVPSVAAAYGVNIRSVYRWLADFANGGQEALLAKPIPGRPPKITPEQMQWLAQAVREHTPLQYKFDFGLWTLSLISVLIERQFGKKLSLSAVSRIMKLLGFSAQKPLYQAWQQDAELVRQWETRAYPAIRAQARAEGATIYFADESGLRSDYHAGTTWAPKGQTPVIGATGARFGLNMISAVSPRGEFRFMVHEGGVTANVFREFLSRLITGTTVPIFLVVDGHPVHKARLVKEFVQAQQGRLKLFYLPPYSPHLNPDEQVWAHVKRRVAKQLVESKDDMKQRVIAALRRIQKLPGLVRSFFQQPECQYAAA
;
A
#
# COMPACT_ATOMS: atom_id res chain seq x y z
N MET A 1 19.79 53.53 10.66
CA MET A 1 18.80 54.31 11.43
C MET A 1 17.93 53.35 12.22
N LYS A 2 18.00 53.33 13.56
CA LYS A 2 17.08 52.56 14.41
C LYS A 2 15.73 53.30 14.40
N CYS A 3 14.67 52.62 13.95
CA CYS A 3 13.31 53.16 13.99
C CYS A 3 12.84 53.22 15.46
N THR A 4 12.64 54.41 15.97
CA THR A 4 12.19 54.67 17.36
C THR A 4 10.66 54.65 17.52
N ARG A 5 9.93 54.13 16.51
CA ARG A 5 8.45 54.08 16.54
C ARG A 5 7.94 52.89 17.37
N THR A 6 6.97 53.12 18.21
CA THR A 6 6.27 52.13 19.04
C THR A 6 5.43 51.15 18.21
N SER A 7 5.05 51.51 16.97
CA SER A 7 4.32 50.68 16.01
C SER A 7 5.18 50.40 14.78
N ASP A 8 5.84 49.23 14.74
CA ASP A 8 6.56 48.79 13.55
C ASP A 8 5.68 47.87 12.72
N GLY A 9 5.15 48.35 11.59
CA GLY A 9 4.31 47.58 10.67
C GLY A 9 4.94 46.29 10.15
N ARG A 10 6.29 46.13 10.27
CA ARG A 10 7.00 44.88 9.94
C ARG A 10 6.71 43.73 10.90
N LYS A 11 6.14 44.04 12.08
CA LYS A 11 5.71 43.03 13.08
C LYS A 11 4.29 42.53 12.84
N LEU A 12 3.52 43.19 11.98
CA LEU A 12 2.16 42.80 11.65
C LEU A 12 2.15 41.71 10.58
N ASP A 13 1.22 40.76 10.68
CA ASP A 13 1.02 39.76 9.66
C ASP A 13 0.47 40.39 8.35
N HIS A 14 0.63 39.66 7.26
CA HIS A 14 0.26 40.15 5.93
C HIS A 14 -1.25 40.42 5.76
N VAL A 15 -2.10 39.69 6.49
CA VAL A 15 -3.56 39.84 6.44
C VAL A 15 -3.97 41.13 7.13
N THR A 16 -3.39 41.41 8.31
CA THR A 16 -3.59 42.66 9.04
C THR A 16 -3.12 43.86 8.22
N LEU A 17 -1.93 43.76 7.59
CA LEU A 17 -1.42 44.81 6.70
C LEU A 17 -2.29 45.04 5.46
N GLN A 18 -2.92 43.99 4.94
CA GLN A 18 -3.88 44.12 3.85
C GLN A 18 -5.14 44.85 4.31
N ALA A 19 -5.70 44.43 5.45
CA ALA A 19 -6.89 45.09 6.01
C ALA A 19 -6.61 46.60 6.26
N MET A 20 -5.46 46.93 6.83
CA MET A 20 -5.04 48.34 7.04
C MET A 20 -4.95 49.13 5.72
N ARG A 21 -4.38 48.56 4.65
CA ARG A 21 -4.32 49.21 3.33
C ARG A 21 -5.72 49.49 2.78
N LEU A 22 -6.63 48.51 2.84
CA LEU A 22 -7.98 48.69 2.35
C LEU A 22 -8.77 49.72 3.16
N GLN A 23 -8.65 49.70 4.49
CA GLN A 23 -9.33 50.65 5.36
C GLN A 23 -8.76 52.09 5.19
N ALA A 24 -7.44 52.21 5.08
CA ALA A 24 -6.81 53.53 4.83
C ALA A 24 -7.30 54.16 3.51
N LEU A 25 -7.39 53.37 2.46
CA LEU A 25 -7.95 53.84 1.18
C LEU A 25 -9.42 54.18 1.26
N LYS A 26 -10.20 53.42 2.03
CA LYS A 26 -11.63 53.73 2.26
C LYS A 26 -11.76 55.08 2.97
N ALA A 27 -11.00 55.30 4.03
CA ALA A 27 -10.99 56.56 4.79
C ALA A 27 -10.63 57.80 3.92
N ILE A 28 -9.68 57.63 3.00
CA ILE A 28 -9.33 58.72 2.05
C ILE A 28 -10.46 58.99 1.06
N ARG A 29 -11.15 57.95 0.58
CA ARG A 29 -12.36 58.13 -0.29
C ARG A 29 -13.51 58.79 0.42
N GLU A 30 -13.62 58.63 1.73
CA GLU A 30 -14.60 59.26 2.58
C GLU A 30 -14.23 60.69 2.96
N GLY A 31 -13.10 61.20 2.44
CA GLY A 31 -12.73 62.63 2.54
C GLY A 31 -11.65 62.93 3.58
N LEU A 32 -11.04 61.91 4.21
CA LEU A 32 -9.90 62.15 5.11
C LEU A 32 -8.63 62.44 4.31
N ASP A 33 -7.81 63.39 4.79
CA ASP A 33 -6.52 63.73 4.18
C ASP A 33 -5.45 62.66 4.49
N VAL A 34 -4.50 62.49 3.58
CA VAL A 34 -3.46 61.50 3.66
C VAL A 34 -2.60 61.57 4.92
N PRO A 35 -2.19 62.78 5.41
CA PRO A 35 -1.49 62.91 6.69
C PRO A 35 -2.27 62.36 7.88
N SER A 36 -3.55 62.69 8.00
CA SER A 36 -4.44 62.22 9.07
C SER A 36 -4.63 60.69 9.05
N VAL A 37 -4.79 60.10 7.88
CA VAL A 37 -4.89 58.65 7.70
C VAL A 37 -3.52 58.00 8.09
N ALA A 38 -2.40 58.53 7.67
CA ALA A 38 -1.08 58.00 8.03
C ALA A 38 -0.84 58.02 9.55
N ALA A 39 -1.26 59.10 10.22
CA ALA A 39 -1.17 59.25 11.68
C ALA A 39 -2.12 58.24 12.39
N ALA A 40 -3.38 58.12 11.97
CA ALA A 40 -4.36 57.21 12.57
C ALA A 40 -3.93 55.75 12.51
N TYR A 41 -3.37 55.32 11.38
CA TYR A 41 -2.88 53.94 11.21
C TYR A 41 -1.41 53.72 11.65
N GLY A 42 -0.73 54.74 12.16
CA GLY A 42 0.64 54.67 12.64
C GLY A 42 1.66 54.29 11.55
N VAL A 43 1.36 54.61 10.28
CA VAL A 43 2.22 54.31 9.13
C VAL A 43 2.90 55.57 8.58
N ASN A 44 3.97 55.38 7.80
CA ASN A 44 4.59 56.49 7.12
C ASN A 44 3.68 57.03 6.01
N ILE A 45 3.59 58.34 5.88
CA ILE A 45 2.82 59.02 4.84
C ILE A 45 3.18 58.52 3.43
N ARG A 46 4.47 58.24 3.17
CA ARG A 46 4.93 57.60 1.90
C ARG A 46 4.31 56.24 1.65
N SER A 47 3.99 55.49 2.70
CA SER A 47 3.31 54.17 2.55
C SER A 47 1.89 54.36 2.06
N VAL A 48 1.19 55.38 2.56
CA VAL A 48 -0.18 55.66 2.11
C VAL A 48 -0.18 56.13 0.65
N TYR A 49 0.73 57.03 0.27
CA TYR A 49 0.85 57.42 -1.15
C TYR A 49 1.21 56.25 -2.06
N ARG A 50 2.06 55.34 -1.62
CA ARG A 50 2.34 54.10 -2.40
C ARG A 50 1.11 53.22 -2.56
N TRP A 51 0.30 53.05 -1.51
CA TRP A 51 -0.94 52.29 -1.59
C TRP A 51 -1.96 52.96 -2.54
N LEU A 52 -2.04 54.28 -2.56
CA LEU A 52 -2.84 55.02 -3.53
C LEU A 52 -2.35 54.79 -4.97
N ALA A 53 -1.06 54.82 -5.21
CA ALA A 53 -0.46 54.54 -6.52
C ALA A 53 -0.69 53.08 -6.93
N ASP A 54 -0.47 52.14 -6.01
CA ASP A 54 -0.76 50.70 -6.27
C ASP A 54 -2.23 50.50 -6.63
N PHE A 55 -3.13 51.17 -5.92
CA PHE A 55 -4.57 51.11 -6.20
C PHE A 55 -4.94 51.75 -7.55
N ALA A 56 -4.34 52.89 -7.89
CA ALA A 56 -4.56 53.57 -9.17
C ALA A 56 -4.13 52.71 -10.36
N ASN A 57 -3.04 51.93 -10.19
CA ASN A 57 -2.45 51.08 -11.25
C ASN A 57 -3.13 49.74 -11.40
N GLY A 58 -3.64 49.15 -10.32
CA GLY A 58 -4.15 47.75 -10.37
C GLY A 58 -5.40 47.50 -9.51
N GLY A 59 -6.10 48.57 -9.08
CA GLY A 59 -7.32 48.43 -8.30
C GLY A 59 -7.12 47.77 -6.95
N GLN A 60 -8.20 47.20 -6.42
CA GLN A 60 -8.19 46.54 -5.11
C GLN A 60 -7.28 45.31 -5.07
N GLU A 61 -7.09 44.62 -6.19
CA GLU A 61 -6.23 43.43 -6.28
C GLU A 61 -4.76 43.74 -6.03
N ALA A 62 -4.27 44.92 -6.42
CA ALA A 62 -2.91 45.33 -6.19
C ALA A 62 -2.55 45.51 -4.68
N LEU A 63 -3.57 45.65 -3.84
CA LEU A 63 -3.44 45.81 -2.39
C LEU A 63 -3.49 44.51 -1.61
N LEU A 64 -3.85 43.41 -2.27
CA LEU A 64 -3.90 42.09 -1.64
C LEU A 64 -2.52 41.67 -1.12
N ALA A 65 -2.52 40.89 -0.05
CA ALA A 65 -1.30 40.33 0.50
C ALA A 65 -0.71 39.31 -0.48
N LYS A 66 0.49 39.61 -0.98
CA LYS A 66 1.24 38.65 -1.82
C LYS A 66 1.93 37.63 -0.95
N PRO A 67 1.93 36.35 -1.31
CA PRO A 67 2.73 35.35 -0.60
C PRO A 67 4.20 35.77 -0.56
N ILE A 68 4.84 35.59 0.60
CA ILE A 68 6.28 35.83 0.69
C ILE A 68 6.97 34.74 -0.13
N PRO A 69 7.75 35.07 -1.17
CA PRO A 69 8.52 34.08 -1.87
C PRO A 69 9.51 33.43 -0.90
N GLY A 70 9.40 32.12 -0.74
CA GLY A 70 10.31 31.33 0.08
C GLY A 70 11.73 31.32 -0.52
N ARG A 71 12.66 30.67 0.19
CA ARG A 71 14.00 30.44 -0.37
C ARG A 71 13.89 29.67 -1.68
N PRO A 72 14.55 30.09 -2.77
CA PRO A 72 14.55 29.35 -4.03
C PRO A 72 14.97 27.90 -3.82
N PRO A 73 14.32 26.95 -4.51
CA PRO A 73 14.68 25.54 -4.40
C PRO A 73 16.11 25.32 -4.90
N LYS A 74 16.86 24.43 -4.22
CA LYS A 74 18.23 24.09 -4.63
C LYS A 74 18.27 23.32 -5.97
N ILE A 75 17.19 22.66 -6.35
CA ILE A 75 17.05 21.88 -7.59
C ILE A 75 16.07 22.59 -8.51
N THR A 76 16.43 22.72 -9.78
CA THR A 76 15.58 23.36 -10.80
C THR A 76 14.43 22.45 -11.20
N PRO A 77 13.37 22.98 -11.84
CA PRO A 77 12.26 22.15 -12.36
C PRO A 77 12.73 21.05 -13.34
N GLU A 78 13.70 21.35 -14.20
CA GLU A 78 14.27 20.40 -15.16
C GLU A 78 15.01 19.26 -14.43
N GLN A 79 15.77 19.59 -13.38
CA GLN A 79 16.45 18.60 -12.54
C GLN A 79 15.45 17.74 -11.76
N MET A 80 14.32 18.31 -11.36
CA MET A 80 13.23 17.55 -10.71
C MET A 80 12.58 16.57 -11.70
N GLN A 81 12.34 16.99 -12.94
CA GLN A 81 11.79 16.11 -13.99
C GLN A 81 12.74 14.95 -14.31
N TRP A 82 14.03 15.25 -14.48
CA TRP A 82 15.05 14.23 -14.67
C TRP A 82 15.07 13.22 -13.52
N LEU A 83 15.02 13.71 -12.26
CA LEU A 83 14.99 12.85 -11.09
C LEU A 83 13.75 11.95 -11.07
N ALA A 84 12.59 12.50 -11.41
CA ALA A 84 11.35 11.73 -11.48
C ALA A 84 11.44 10.61 -12.53
N GLN A 85 12.00 10.92 -13.69
CA GLN A 85 12.23 9.93 -14.74
C GLN A 85 13.23 8.86 -14.30
N ALA A 86 14.37 9.26 -13.73
CA ALA A 86 15.41 8.36 -13.23
C ALA A 86 14.86 7.35 -12.20
N VAL A 87 14.04 7.80 -11.25
CA VAL A 87 13.45 6.92 -10.23
C VAL A 87 12.33 6.03 -10.79
N ARG A 88 11.58 6.50 -11.79
CA ARG A 88 10.46 5.76 -12.39
C ARG A 88 10.92 4.67 -13.35
N GLU A 89 11.90 4.98 -14.20
CA GLU A 89 12.27 4.13 -15.34
C GLU A 89 13.49 3.25 -15.05
N HIS A 90 14.26 3.58 -14.01
CA HIS A 90 15.52 2.90 -13.72
C HIS A 90 15.60 2.40 -12.29
N THR A 91 16.38 1.34 -12.10
CA THR A 91 16.76 0.83 -10.79
C THR A 91 18.07 1.48 -10.31
N PRO A 92 18.36 1.50 -9.00
CA PRO A 92 19.66 1.98 -8.50
C PRO A 92 20.85 1.25 -9.12
N LEU A 93 20.74 -0.04 -9.44
CA LEU A 93 21.79 -0.84 -10.07
C LEU A 93 22.28 -0.22 -11.40
N GLN A 94 21.37 0.35 -12.21
CA GLN A 94 21.72 1.01 -13.46
C GLN A 94 22.54 2.29 -13.26
N TYR A 95 22.48 2.87 -12.04
CA TYR A 95 23.32 3.99 -11.62
C TYR A 95 24.54 3.57 -10.82
N LYS A 96 24.94 2.28 -10.90
CA LYS A 96 26.11 1.70 -10.22
C LYS A 96 26.02 1.81 -8.68
N PHE A 97 24.85 1.59 -8.13
CA PHE A 97 24.64 1.33 -6.70
C PHE A 97 24.51 -0.17 -6.49
N ASP A 98 24.95 -0.65 -5.31
CA ASP A 98 24.88 -2.08 -4.96
C ASP A 98 23.48 -2.53 -4.46
N PHE A 99 22.47 -1.70 -4.62
CA PHE A 99 21.11 -1.92 -4.09
C PHE A 99 20.06 -1.90 -5.21
N GLY A 100 19.06 -2.78 -5.11
CA GLY A 100 17.97 -2.86 -6.09
C GLY A 100 16.81 -1.88 -5.86
N LEU A 101 16.72 -1.29 -4.67
CA LEU A 101 15.58 -0.45 -4.28
C LEU A 101 16.03 0.98 -3.98
N TRP A 102 15.26 1.95 -4.48
CA TRP A 102 15.49 3.35 -4.17
C TRP A 102 15.21 3.67 -2.70
N THR A 103 16.19 4.28 -2.03
CA THR A 103 16.05 4.88 -0.71
C THR A 103 16.32 6.38 -0.78
N LEU A 104 15.85 7.13 0.20
CA LEU A 104 16.15 8.57 0.25
C LEU A 104 17.66 8.86 0.26
N SER A 105 18.44 7.99 0.88
CA SER A 105 19.91 8.09 0.90
C SER A 105 20.50 7.93 -0.51
N LEU A 106 20.10 6.89 -1.25
CA LEU A 106 20.57 6.67 -2.62
C LEU A 106 20.14 7.81 -3.56
N ILE A 107 18.91 8.29 -3.42
CA ILE A 107 18.41 9.45 -4.19
C ILE A 107 19.24 10.70 -3.86
N SER A 108 19.60 10.93 -2.58
CA SER A 108 20.45 12.05 -2.19
C SER A 108 21.83 11.97 -2.84
N VAL A 109 22.45 10.77 -2.86
CA VAL A 109 23.74 10.53 -3.52
C VAL A 109 23.61 10.69 -5.04
N LEU A 110 22.52 10.23 -5.64
CA LEU A 110 22.27 10.41 -7.08
C LEU A 110 22.20 11.90 -7.46
N ILE A 111 21.48 12.69 -6.67
CA ILE A 111 21.38 14.14 -6.87
C ILE A 111 22.77 14.80 -6.74
N GLU A 112 23.56 14.39 -5.76
CA GLU A 112 24.92 14.91 -5.56
C GLU A 112 25.83 14.54 -6.73
N ARG A 113 25.81 13.29 -7.19
CA ARG A 113 26.59 12.83 -8.36
C ARG A 113 26.20 13.53 -9.65
N GLN A 114 24.89 13.72 -9.90
CA GLN A 114 24.40 14.24 -11.16
C GLN A 114 24.43 15.77 -11.22
N PHE A 115 24.18 16.47 -10.11
CA PHE A 115 23.98 17.91 -10.11
C PHE A 115 24.97 18.66 -9.19
N GLY A 116 25.86 17.97 -8.48
CA GLY A 116 26.78 18.56 -7.51
C GLY A 116 26.08 19.18 -6.29
N LYS A 117 24.82 18.82 -6.02
CA LYS A 117 24.00 19.46 -4.98
C LYS A 117 23.72 18.52 -3.83
N LYS A 118 24.28 18.83 -2.67
CA LYS A 118 24.05 18.06 -1.45
C LYS A 118 22.74 18.46 -0.77
N LEU A 119 21.84 17.48 -0.55
CA LEU A 119 20.54 17.66 0.10
C LEU A 119 20.43 16.79 1.35
N SER A 120 19.70 17.28 2.34
CA SER A 120 19.31 16.44 3.48
C SER A 120 18.21 15.44 3.08
N LEU A 121 18.10 14.30 3.79
CA LEU A 121 17.07 13.30 3.53
C LEU A 121 15.65 13.87 3.63
N SER A 122 15.43 14.84 4.54
CA SER A 122 14.14 15.53 4.68
C SER A 122 13.82 16.41 3.48
N ALA A 123 14.85 17.05 2.87
CA ALA A 123 14.66 17.81 1.65
C ALA A 123 14.37 16.90 0.45
N VAL A 124 15.09 15.78 0.32
CA VAL A 124 14.82 14.75 -0.69
C VAL A 124 13.40 14.22 -0.53
N SER A 125 12.97 13.88 0.69
CA SER A 125 11.61 13.39 0.96
C SER A 125 10.53 14.38 0.51
N ARG A 126 10.73 15.68 0.74
CA ARG A 126 9.79 16.72 0.28
C ARG A 126 9.74 16.82 -1.25
N ILE A 127 10.90 16.75 -1.90
CA ILE A 127 10.98 16.75 -3.38
C ILE A 127 10.26 15.52 -3.94
N MET A 128 10.51 14.32 -3.40
CA MET A 128 9.85 13.10 -3.86
C MET A 128 8.32 13.18 -3.71
N LYS A 129 7.83 13.72 -2.59
CA LYS A 129 6.39 13.97 -2.40
C LYS A 129 5.82 14.98 -3.40
N LEU A 130 6.55 16.08 -3.66
CA LEU A 130 6.16 17.08 -4.65
C LEU A 130 6.07 16.48 -6.07
N LEU A 131 6.94 15.52 -6.39
CA LEU A 131 6.96 14.77 -7.65
C LEU A 131 5.91 13.63 -7.68
N GLY A 132 5.08 13.47 -6.66
CA GLY A 132 4.02 12.47 -6.59
C GLY A 132 4.49 11.07 -6.16
N PHE A 133 5.70 10.94 -5.61
CA PHE A 133 6.20 9.66 -5.10
C PHE A 133 5.90 9.48 -3.63
N SER A 134 5.60 8.25 -3.25
CA SER A 134 5.51 7.81 -1.85
C SER A 134 6.30 6.53 -1.64
N ALA A 135 6.70 6.26 -0.40
CA ALA A 135 7.36 4.99 -0.07
C ALA A 135 6.35 3.85 -0.21
N GLN A 136 6.64 2.91 -1.10
CA GLN A 136 5.83 1.73 -1.36
C GLN A 136 6.59 0.48 -0.96
N LYS A 137 5.86 -0.52 -0.46
CA LYS A 137 6.42 -1.86 -0.27
C LYS A 137 6.45 -2.55 -1.65
N PRO A 138 7.63 -2.95 -2.14
CA PRO A 138 7.71 -3.60 -3.44
C PRO A 138 6.97 -4.94 -3.43
N LEU A 139 6.32 -5.25 -4.54
CA LEU A 139 5.84 -6.58 -4.83
C LEU A 139 7.02 -7.39 -5.40
N TYR A 140 7.20 -8.59 -4.88
CA TYR A 140 8.17 -9.52 -5.43
C TYR A 140 7.52 -10.33 -6.54
N GLN A 141 8.07 -10.21 -7.75
CA GLN A 141 7.66 -11.01 -8.89
C GLN A 141 8.78 -11.97 -9.22
N ALA A 142 8.45 -13.25 -9.39
CA ALA A 142 9.44 -14.24 -9.77
C ALA A 142 9.98 -13.93 -11.18
N TRP A 143 11.29 -14.01 -11.35
CA TRP A 143 11.95 -13.81 -12.66
C TRP A 143 11.48 -14.82 -13.72
N GLN A 144 11.03 -15.99 -13.24
CA GLN A 144 10.53 -17.09 -14.07
C GLN A 144 9.05 -16.92 -14.48
N GLN A 145 8.38 -15.85 -13.99
CA GLN A 145 6.99 -15.60 -14.34
C GLN A 145 6.88 -15.18 -15.81
N ASP A 146 6.01 -15.85 -16.55
CA ASP A 146 5.69 -15.53 -17.93
C ASP A 146 4.41 -14.69 -17.97
N ALA A 147 4.56 -13.41 -18.34
CA ALA A 147 3.44 -12.47 -18.43
C ALA A 147 2.40 -12.89 -19.51
N GLU A 148 2.84 -13.59 -20.56
CA GLU A 148 1.93 -14.06 -21.60
C GLU A 148 1.06 -15.21 -21.07
N LEU A 149 1.62 -16.14 -20.30
CA LEU A 149 0.84 -17.21 -19.66
C LEU A 149 -0.16 -16.64 -18.64
N VAL A 150 0.21 -15.58 -17.89
CA VAL A 150 -0.71 -14.88 -16.98
C VAL A 150 -1.87 -14.27 -17.78
N ARG A 151 -1.57 -13.53 -18.86
CA ARG A 151 -2.60 -12.94 -19.72
C ARG A 151 -3.51 -13.99 -20.35
N GLN A 152 -2.96 -15.10 -20.82
CA GLN A 152 -3.74 -16.21 -21.39
C GLN A 152 -4.64 -16.87 -20.33
N TRP A 153 -4.18 -16.98 -19.11
CA TRP A 153 -4.99 -17.45 -17.99
C TRP A 153 -6.20 -16.55 -17.76
N GLU A 154 -5.98 -15.27 -17.61
CA GLU A 154 -7.04 -14.30 -17.30
C GLU A 154 -8.06 -14.14 -18.45
N THR A 155 -7.57 -14.15 -19.71
CA THR A 155 -8.41 -13.83 -20.87
C THR A 155 -9.02 -15.06 -21.57
N ARG A 156 -8.48 -16.26 -21.39
CA ARG A 156 -8.90 -17.47 -22.08
C ARG A 156 -9.16 -18.66 -21.17
N ALA A 157 -8.15 -19.09 -20.39
CA ALA A 157 -8.23 -20.32 -19.63
C ALA A 157 -9.27 -20.23 -18.51
N TYR A 158 -9.19 -19.21 -17.66
CA TYR A 158 -10.14 -19.07 -16.57
C TYR A 158 -11.58 -18.76 -17.04
N PRO A 159 -11.84 -17.88 -18.01
CA PRO A 159 -13.17 -17.74 -18.61
C PRO A 159 -13.77 -19.06 -19.13
N ALA A 160 -12.97 -19.92 -19.75
CA ALA A 160 -13.42 -21.24 -20.19
C ALA A 160 -13.77 -22.14 -19.01
N ILE A 161 -12.94 -22.17 -17.95
CA ILE A 161 -13.24 -22.91 -16.72
C ILE A 161 -14.54 -22.39 -16.09
N ARG A 162 -14.74 -21.09 -16.04
CA ARG A 162 -15.95 -20.47 -15.49
C ARG A 162 -17.20 -20.81 -16.32
N ALA A 163 -17.10 -20.81 -17.64
CA ALA A 163 -18.20 -21.23 -18.53
C ALA A 163 -18.55 -22.69 -18.31
N GLN A 164 -17.55 -23.58 -18.24
CA GLN A 164 -17.74 -25.00 -17.96
C GLN A 164 -18.35 -25.20 -16.56
N ALA A 165 -17.88 -24.51 -15.54
CA ALA A 165 -18.44 -24.59 -14.19
C ALA A 165 -19.93 -24.20 -14.16
N ARG A 166 -20.32 -23.16 -14.91
CA ARG A 166 -21.72 -22.76 -15.05
C ARG A 166 -22.56 -23.84 -15.72
N ALA A 167 -22.06 -24.43 -16.80
CA ALA A 167 -22.77 -25.49 -17.53
C ALA A 167 -22.96 -26.74 -16.68
N GLU A 168 -22.00 -27.09 -15.84
CA GLU A 168 -22.05 -28.25 -14.95
C GLU A 168 -22.65 -27.98 -13.56
N GLY A 169 -23.03 -26.73 -13.28
CA GLY A 169 -23.52 -26.33 -11.95
C GLY A 169 -22.45 -26.41 -10.85
N ALA A 170 -21.16 -26.36 -11.23
CA ALA A 170 -20.03 -26.53 -10.32
C ALA A 170 -19.72 -25.27 -9.53
N THR A 171 -19.15 -25.47 -8.34
CA THR A 171 -18.55 -24.37 -7.56
C THR A 171 -17.06 -24.33 -7.79
N ILE A 172 -16.52 -23.14 -8.15
CA ILE A 172 -15.09 -22.92 -8.31
C ILE A 172 -14.49 -22.57 -6.94
N TYR A 173 -13.42 -23.26 -6.58
CA TYR A 173 -12.58 -22.94 -5.43
C TYR A 173 -11.14 -22.70 -5.88
N PHE A 174 -10.45 -21.83 -5.17
CA PHE A 174 -9.01 -21.65 -5.23
C PHE A 174 -8.41 -22.17 -3.95
N ALA A 175 -7.39 -23.01 -4.05
CA ALA A 175 -6.75 -23.60 -2.89
C ALA A 175 -5.24 -23.33 -2.87
N ASP A 176 -4.70 -23.31 -1.66
CA ASP A 176 -3.29 -23.12 -1.40
C ASP A 176 -2.88 -23.74 -0.07
N GLU A 177 -1.58 -23.92 0.11
CA GLU A 177 -0.98 -24.37 1.36
C GLU A 177 -0.11 -23.29 1.97
N SER A 178 -0.12 -23.22 3.29
CA SER A 178 0.77 -22.31 3.99
C SER A 178 1.26 -22.85 5.32
N GLY A 179 2.54 -22.63 5.59
CA GLY A 179 3.16 -22.88 6.88
C GLY A 179 3.11 -21.63 7.79
N LEU A 180 2.94 -21.85 9.08
CA LEU A 180 3.12 -20.88 10.13
C LEU A 180 4.09 -21.42 11.18
N ARG A 181 5.06 -20.59 11.60
CA ARG A 181 6.06 -20.94 12.60
C ARG A 181 5.86 -20.13 13.88
N SER A 182 6.25 -20.70 15.01
CA SER A 182 6.14 -20.04 16.33
C SER A 182 7.02 -18.79 16.46
N ASP A 183 8.10 -18.70 15.69
CA ASP A 183 9.01 -17.56 15.65
C ASP A 183 8.57 -16.45 14.67
N TYR A 184 7.41 -16.59 14.05
CA TYR A 184 6.86 -15.56 13.19
C TYR A 184 6.12 -14.49 14.00
N HIS A 185 6.79 -13.35 14.19
CA HIS A 185 6.21 -12.17 14.83
C HIS A 185 6.08 -11.04 13.83
N ALA A 186 4.97 -10.36 13.86
CA ALA A 186 4.71 -9.22 12.99
C ALA A 186 4.00 -8.11 13.73
N GLY A 187 4.51 -6.91 13.59
CA GLY A 187 3.90 -5.71 14.13
C GLY A 187 4.85 -4.88 14.99
N THR A 188 4.32 -3.77 15.47
CA THR A 188 4.98 -2.84 16.39
C THR A 188 4.11 -2.66 17.61
N THR A 189 4.71 -2.34 18.75
CA THR A 189 4.00 -1.98 19.97
C THR A 189 4.48 -0.63 20.50
N TRP A 190 3.72 -0.05 21.42
CA TRP A 190 4.08 1.21 22.04
C TRP A 190 5.03 0.97 23.20
N ALA A 191 6.09 1.78 23.26
CA ALA A 191 7.04 1.84 24.37
C ALA A 191 7.57 3.27 24.53
N PRO A 192 8.16 3.64 25.67
CA PRO A 192 8.83 4.92 25.80
C PRO A 192 9.90 5.12 24.74
N LYS A 193 10.06 6.35 24.26
CA LYS A 193 11.04 6.67 23.22
C LYS A 193 12.45 6.28 23.66
N GLY A 194 13.13 5.52 22.78
CA GLY A 194 14.49 5.03 23.06
C GLY A 194 14.55 3.74 23.89
N GLN A 195 13.40 3.17 24.29
CA GLN A 195 13.33 1.91 25.02
C GLN A 195 12.68 0.84 24.12
N THR A 196 13.45 -0.14 23.70
CA THR A 196 12.92 -1.26 22.92
C THR A 196 12.15 -2.20 23.86
N PRO A 197 10.84 -2.44 23.62
CA PRO A 197 10.06 -3.35 24.47
C PRO A 197 10.54 -4.79 24.27
N VAL A 198 10.63 -5.53 25.36
CA VAL A 198 10.93 -6.96 25.36
C VAL A 198 9.64 -7.72 25.62
N ILE A 199 9.32 -8.66 24.75
CA ILE A 199 8.16 -9.55 24.89
C ILE A 199 8.71 -10.96 25.09
N GLY A 200 8.22 -11.64 26.14
CA GLY A 200 8.55 -13.05 26.35
C GLY A 200 8.01 -13.89 25.21
N ALA A 201 8.84 -14.76 24.66
CA ALA A 201 8.45 -15.73 23.64
C ALA A 201 8.99 -17.11 24.02
N THR A 202 8.30 -18.16 23.58
CA THR A 202 8.83 -19.52 23.71
C THR A 202 10.12 -19.68 22.90
N GLY A 203 11.15 -20.27 23.48
CA GLY A 203 12.37 -20.64 22.76
C GLY A 203 12.20 -21.85 21.84
N ALA A 204 11.08 -22.54 21.92
CA ALA A 204 10.78 -23.71 21.12
C ALA A 204 10.34 -23.31 19.69
N ARG A 205 10.94 -23.95 18.69
CA ARG A 205 10.58 -23.76 17.30
C ARG A 205 9.67 -24.88 16.83
N PHE A 206 8.40 -24.58 16.63
CA PHE A 206 7.42 -25.49 16.06
C PHE A 206 6.65 -24.80 14.93
N GLY A 207 6.08 -25.60 14.05
CA GLY A 207 5.32 -25.12 12.91
C GLY A 207 4.03 -25.92 12.73
N LEU A 208 3.08 -25.31 12.06
CA LEU A 208 1.84 -25.91 11.58
C LEU A 208 1.69 -25.63 10.11
N ASN A 209 1.18 -26.58 9.37
CA ASN A 209 0.76 -26.39 7.99
C ASN A 209 -0.77 -26.34 7.88
N MET A 210 -1.22 -25.55 6.97
CA MET A 210 -2.64 -25.32 6.72
C MET A 210 -2.90 -25.46 5.23
N ILE A 211 -4.03 -26.02 4.88
CA ILE A 211 -4.54 -26.05 3.51
C ILE A 211 -5.90 -25.40 3.55
N SER A 212 -6.18 -24.51 2.63
CA SER A 212 -7.52 -23.92 2.50
C SER A 212 -8.00 -23.87 1.07
N ALA A 213 -9.30 -23.60 0.93
CA ALA A 213 -9.94 -23.32 -0.33
C ALA A 213 -11.01 -22.25 -0.16
N VAL A 214 -10.98 -21.23 -1.03
CA VAL A 214 -11.91 -20.10 -1.06
C VAL A 214 -12.72 -20.08 -2.36
N SER A 215 -13.99 -19.69 -2.24
CA SER A 215 -14.87 -19.53 -3.39
C SER A 215 -15.26 -18.05 -3.55
N PRO A 216 -15.41 -17.52 -4.79
CA PRO A 216 -15.92 -16.18 -5.02
C PRO A 216 -17.35 -15.97 -4.47
N ARG A 217 -18.08 -17.05 -4.16
CA ARG A 217 -19.37 -17.00 -3.47
C ARG A 217 -19.25 -16.72 -1.97
N GLY A 218 -18.02 -16.74 -1.40
CA GLY A 218 -17.77 -16.49 0.02
C GLY A 218 -17.67 -17.75 0.87
N GLU A 219 -17.55 -18.91 0.26
CA GLU A 219 -17.35 -20.18 0.95
C GLU A 219 -15.87 -20.37 1.28
N PHE A 220 -15.60 -20.96 2.44
CA PHE A 220 -14.26 -21.21 2.93
C PHE A 220 -14.17 -22.60 3.56
N ARG A 221 -13.21 -23.41 3.11
CA ARG A 221 -12.89 -24.73 3.65
C ARG A 221 -11.43 -24.74 4.07
N PHE A 222 -11.11 -25.45 5.15
CA PHE A 222 -9.73 -25.54 5.60
C PHE A 222 -9.41 -26.83 6.36
N MET A 223 -8.13 -27.15 6.40
CA MET A 223 -7.56 -28.21 7.21
C MET A 223 -6.25 -27.72 7.82
N VAL A 224 -6.01 -28.04 9.10
CA VAL A 224 -4.74 -27.80 9.79
C VAL A 224 -4.04 -29.15 9.98
N HIS A 225 -2.76 -29.20 9.62
CA HIS A 225 -1.97 -30.43 9.65
C HIS A 225 -0.62 -30.17 10.35
N GLU A 226 -0.15 -31.20 11.07
CA GLU A 226 1.17 -31.22 11.70
C GLU A 226 2.14 -31.97 10.80
N GLY A 227 3.26 -31.35 10.45
CA GLY A 227 4.21 -31.90 9.47
C GLY A 227 4.01 -31.38 8.06
N GLY A 228 4.82 -31.85 7.11
CA GLY A 228 4.80 -31.40 5.72
C GLY A 228 3.52 -31.77 4.98
N VAL A 229 3.13 -30.97 4.00
CA VAL A 229 2.02 -31.29 3.10
C VAL A 229 2.54 -32.29 2.05
N THR A 230 2.06 -33.53 2.15
CA THR A 230 2.35 -34.61 1.22
C THR A 230 1.15 -34.89 0.33
N ALA A 231 1.33 -35.71 -0.73
CA ALA A 231 0.21 -36.13 -1.59
C ALA A 231 -0.92 -36.82 -0.81
N ASN A 232 -0.61 -37.57 0.27
CA ASN A 232 -1.60 -38.15 1.13
C ASN A 232 -2.42 -37.10 1.90
N VAL A 233 -1.73 -36.10 2.47
CA VAL A 233 -2.37 -35.01 3.20
C VAL A 233 -3.27 -34.18 2.27
N PHE A 234 -2.79 -33.89 1.07
CA PHE A 234 -3.57 -33.17 0.08
C PHE A 234 -4.79 -33.99 -0.39
N ARG A 235 -4.62 -35.28 -0.63
CA ARG A 235 -5.75 -36.19 -0.93
C ARG A 235 -6.78 -36.19 0.21
N GLU A 236 -6.35 -36.22 1.47
CA GLU A 236 -7.25 -36.11 2.62
C GLU A 236 -8.03 -34.80 2.59
N PHE A 237 -7.36 -33.69 2.32
CA PHE A 237 -8.03 -32.40 2.14
C PHE A 237 -9.08 -32.45 1.03
N LEU A 238 -8.75 -33.00 -0.13
CA LEU A 238 -9.71 -33.17 -1.24
C LEU A 238 -10.92 -34.00 -0.84
N SER A 239 -10.69 -35.09 -0.12
CA SER A 239 -11.78 -35.92 0.41
C SER A 239 -12.70 -35.14 1.32
N ARG A 240 -12.16 -34.35 2.24
CA ARG A 240 -12.93 -33.46 3.14
C ARG A 240 -13.67 -32.37 2.36
N LEU A 241 -13.03 -31.81 1.33
CA LEU A 241 -13.59 -30.73 0.52
C LEU A 241 -14.88 -31.19 -0.20
N ILE A 242 -14.91 -32.38 -0.74
CA ILE A 242 -16.09 -32.95 -1.46
C ILE A 242 -17.14 -33.55 -0.51
N THR A 243 -16.79 -33.76 0.76
CA THR A 243 -17.74 -34.32 1.73
C THR A 243 -18.87 -33.34 2.01
N GLY A 244 -20.12 -33.82 1.87
CA GLY A 244 -21.32 -33.02 2.12
C GLY A 244 -21.65 -32.01 0.99
N THR A 245 -20.93 -32.02 -0.14
CA THR A 245 -21.30 -31.24 -1.31
C THR A 245 -22.16 -32.04 -2.27
N THR A 246 -23.22 -31.42 -2.77
CA THR A 246 -24.13 -31.99 -3.77
C THR A 246 -23.79 -31.57 -5.20
N VAL A 247 -22.96 -30.52 -5.34
CA VAL A 247 -22.55 -29.97 -6.63
C VAL A 247 -21.09 -30.30 -6.93
N PRO A 248 -20.70 -30.38 -8.19
CA PRO A 248 -19.30 -30.58 -8.57
C PRO A 248 -18.42 -29.44 -8.09
N ILE A 249 -17.16 -29.77 -7.81
CA ILE A 249 -16.13 -28.79 -7.41
C ILE A 249 -15.08 -28.71 -8.51
N PHE A 250 -14.81 -27.47 -8.94
CA PHE A 250 -13.70 -27.11 -9.78
C PHE A 250 -12.66 -26.44 -8.90
N LEU A 251 -11.53 -27.12 -8.66
CA LEU A 251 -10.50 -26.64 -7.75
C LEU A 251 -9.30 -26.12 -8.55
N VAL A 252 -8.98 -24.85 -8.39
CA VAL A 252 -7.81 -24.20 -8.95
C VAL A 252 -6.70 -24.25 -7.92
N VAL A 253 -5.54 -24.78 -8.29
CA VAL A 253 -4.36 -24.93 -7.44
C VAL A 253 -3.11 -24.43 -8.19
N ASP A 254 -2.01 -24.25 -7.50
CA ASP A 254 -0.72 -23.97 -8.14
C ASP A 254 -0.13 -25.22 -8.81
N GLY A 255 1.03 -25.03 -9.46
CA GLY A 255 1.74 -26.10 -10.16
C GLY A 255 2.58 -27.03 -9.28
N HIS A 256 2.44 -27.00 -7.95
CA HIS A 256 3.25 -27.78 -7.03
C HIS A 256 3.22 -29.29 -7.33
N PRO A 257 4.34 -30.02 -7.23
CA PRO A 257 4.41 -31.46 -7.55
C PRO A 257 3.41 -32.32 -6.76
N VAL A 258 3.07 -31.93 -5.55
CA VAL A 258 2.09 -32.62 -4.69
C VAL A 258 0.72 -32.70 -5.38
N HIS A 259 0.27 -31.62 -6.04
CA HIS A 259 -1.02 -31.57 -6.75
C HIS A 259 -1.05 -32.44 -7.99
N LYS A 260 0.12 -32.69 -8.59
CA LYS A 260 0.29 -33.49 -9.81
C LYS A 260 0.64 -34.96 -9.52
N ALA A 261 0.77 -35.31 -8.24
CA ALA A 261 1.13 -36.67 -7.83
C ALA A 261 0.12 -37.73 -8.34
N ARG A 262 0.62 -38.91 -8.66
CA ARG A 262 -0.20 -40.01 -9.16
C ARG A 262 -1.39 -40.30 -8.25
N LEU A 263 -1.17 -40.36 -6.96
CA LEU A 263 -2.21 -40.59 -5.95
C LEU A 263 -3.36 -39.59 -6.01
N VAL A 264 -3.03 -38.29 -6.25
CA VAL A 264 -4.02 -37.24 -6.37
C VAL A 264 -4.81 -37.38 -7.67
N LYS A 265 -4.13 -37.65 -8.78
CA LYS A 265 -4.79 -37.90 -10.08
C LYS A 265 -5.74 -39.07 -10.03
N GLU A 266 -5.32 -40.20 -9.47
CA GLU A 266 -6.15 -41.40 -9.29
C GLU A 266 -7.39 -41.10 -8.43
N PHE A 267 -7.19 -40.35 -7.33
CA PHE A 267 -8.30 -39.93 -6.48
C PHE A 267 -9.31 -39.05 -7.23
N VAL A 268 -8.83 -38.04 -7.98
CA VAL A 268 -9.68 -37.13 -8.76
C VAL A 268 -10.45 -37.89 -9.85
N GLN A 269 -9.81 -38.83 -10.56
CA GLN A 269 -10.45 -39.65 -11.57
C GLN A 269 -11.58 -40.53 -10.97
N ALA A 270 -11.34 -41.09 -9.79
CA ALA A 270 -12.34 -41.88 -9.07
C ALA A 270 -13.60 -41.09 -8.67
N GLN A 271 -13.53 -39.72 -8.65
CA GLN A 271 -14.69 -38.88 -8.35
C GLN A 271 -15.66 -38.69 -9.54
N GLN A 272 -15.36 -39.25 -10.71
CA GLN A 272 -16.27 -39.28 -11.88
C GLN A 272 -16.86 -37.88 -12.23
N GLY A 273 -16.01 -36.85 -12.22
CA GLY A 273 -16.39 -35.46 -12.55
C GLY A 273 -16.89 -34.62 -11.38
N ARG A 274 -17.15 -35.20 -10.20
CA ARG A 274 -17.50 -34.42 -8.98
C ARG A 274 -16.38 -33.50 -8.51
N LEU A 275 -15.14 -33.80 -8.88
CA LEU A 275 -13.97 -32.98 -8.60
C LEU A 275 -13.11 -32.86 -9.86
N LYS A 276 -12.78 -31.65 -10.27
CA LYS A 276 -11.83 -31.36 -11.35
C LYS A 276 -10.75 -30.42 -10.83
N LEU A 277 -9.49 -30.70 -11.20
CA LEU A 277 -8.34 -29.82 -10.85
C LEU A 277 -7.92 -29.00 -12.06
N PHE A 278 -7.64 -27.74 -11.82
CA PHE A 278 -7.08 -26.78 -12.76
C PHE A 278 -5.83 -26.17 -12.16
N TYR A 279 -4.86 -25.79 -12.98
CA TYR A 279 -3.56 -25.33 -12.52
C TYR A 279 -3.34 -23.89 -12.93
N LEU A 280 -2.94 -23.05 -11.98
CA LEU A 280 -2.49 -21.69 -12.24
C LEU A 280 -1.21 -21.67 -13.10
N PRO A 281 -0.95 -20.59 -13.82
CA PRO A 281 0.33 -20.39 -14.49
C PRO A 281 1.49 -20.54 -13.49
N PRO A 282 2.64 -21.08 -13.94
CA PRO A 282 3.81 -21.20 -13.08
C PRO A 282 4.23 -19.86 -12.49
N TYR A 283 4.74 -19.87 -11.26
CA TYR A 283 5.26 -18.69 -10.56
C TYR A 283 4.30 -17.50 -10.45
N SER A 284 2.99 -17.78 -10.36
CA SER A 284 1.96 -16.74 -10.31
C SER A 284 1.06 -16.82 -9.05
N PRO A 285 1.65 -16.77 -7.82
CA PRO A 285 0.88 -16.85 -6.59
C PRO A 285 -0.09 -15.67 -6.40
N HIS A 286 0.23 -14.51 -6.97
CA HIS A 286 -0.62 -13.31 -6.90
C HIS A 286 -2.00 -13.51 -7.55
N LEU A 287 -2.13 -14.48 -8.48
CA LEU A 287 -3.42 -14.86 -9.07
C LEU A 287 -4.28 -15.71 -8.13
N ASN A 288 -3.71 -16.23 -7.02
CA ASN A 288 -4.45 -17.07 -6.08
C ASN A 288 -5.06 -16.22 -4.94
N PRO A 289 -6.39 -16.04 -4.88
CA PRO A 289 -7.02 -15.28 -3.80
C PRO A 289 -6.83 -15.93 -2.42
N ASP A 290 -6.50 -17.22 -2.34
CA ASP A 290 -6.25 -17.91 -1.07
C ASP A 290 -4.97 -17.46 -0.38
N GLU A 291 -4.01 -16.86 -1.09
CA GLU A 291 -2.85 -16.18 -0.51
C GLU A 291 -3.24 -15.03 0.45
N GLN A 292 -4.38 -14.38 0.18
CA GLN A 292 -4.90 -13.32 1.06
C GLN A 292 -5.42 -13.89 2.38
N VAL A 293 -5.92 -15.12 2.38
CA VAL A 293 -6.29 -15.86 3.60
C VAL A 293 -5.06 -16.00 4.50
N TRP A 294 -3.95 -16.45 3.92
CA TRP A 294 -2.71 -16.65 4.66
C TRP A 294 -2.14 -15.36 5.21
N ALA A 295 -2.15 -14.30 4.41
CA ALA A 295 -1.75 -12.97 4.87
C ALA A 295 -2.61 -12.50 6.06
N HIS A 296 -3.92 -12.76 6.02
CA HIS A 296 -4.85 -12.42 7.09
C HIS A 296 -4.60 -13.24 8.36
N VAL A 297 -4.50 -14.57 8.24
CA VAL A 297 -4.27 -15.48 9.36
C VAL A 297 -2.91 -15.21 10.01
N LYS A 298 -1.83 -15.15 9.23
CA LYS A 298 -0.48 -14.86 9.72
C LYS A 298 -0.41 -13.54 10.47
N ARG A 299 -1.00 -12.47 9.91
CA ARG A 299 -1.04 -11.16 10.57
C ARG A 299 -1.80 -11.16 11.89
N ARG A 300 -2.85 -11.98 12.00
CA ARG A 300 -3.65 -12.11 13.21
C ARG A 300 -2.90 -12.91 14.29
N VAL A 301 -2.37 -14.06 13.94
CA VAL A 301 -1.67 -14.96 14.89
C VAL A 301 -0.34 -14.36 15.33
N ALA A 302 0.41 -13.72 14.44
CA ALA A 302 1.69 -13.07 14.74
C ALA A 302 1.64 -11.95 15.80
N LYS A 303 0.45 -11.42 16.07
CA LYS A 303 0.23 -10.42 17.13
C LYS A 303 -0.09 -11.03 18.49
N GLN A 304 -0.23 -12.35 18.56
CA GLN A 304 -0.58 -13.07 19.77
C GLN A 304 0.65 -13.73 20.36
N LEU A 305 0.73 -13.73 21.68
CA LEU A 305 1.77 -14.48 22.37
C LEU A 305 1.41 -15.97 22.31
N VAL A 306 2.27 -16.76 21.69
CA VAL A 306 2.10 -18.21 21.53
C VAL A 306 2.99 -18.90 22.58
N GLU A 307 2.39 -19.70 23.44
CA GLU A 307 3.08 -20.38 24.56
C GLU A 307 3.47 -21.83 24.24
N SER A 308 2.65 -22.52 23.43
CA SER A 308 2.85 -23.91 23.06
C SER A 308 2.37 -24.19 21.63
N LYS A 309 2.70 -25.38 21.11
CA LYS A 309 2.21 -25.85 19.82
C LYS A 309 0.70 -25.98 19.81
N ASP A 310 0.10 -26.48 20.88
CA ASP A 310 -1.35 -26.66 20.99
C ASP A 310 -2.05 -25.30 21.07
N ASP A 311 -1.52 -24.33 21.83
CA ASP A 311 -2.01 -22.97 21.88
C ASP A 311 -1.97 -22.34 20.48
N MET A 312 -0.86 -22.48 19.75
CA MET A 312 -0.75 -22.02 18.37
C MET A 312 -1.80 -22.64 17.47
N LYS A 313 -2.01 -23.96 17.56
CA LYS A 313 -3.00 -24.69 16.78
C LYS A 313 -4.42 -24.18 17.05
N GLN A 314 -4.77 -23.97 18.33
CA GLN A 314 -6.07 -23.41 18.72
C GLN A 314 -6.27 -22.00 18.16
N ARG A 315 -5.27 -21.13 18.23
CA ARG A 315 -5.33 -19.77 17.71
C ARG A 315 -5.49 -19.73 16.20
N VAL A 316 -4.76 -20.59 15.49
CA VAL A 316 -4.87 -20.77 14.04
C VAL A 316 -6.26 -21.25 13.67
N ILE A 317 -6.78 -22.31 14.31
CA ILE A 317 -8.12 -22.82 14.07
C ILE A 317 -9.19 -21.76 14.37
N ALA A 318 -9.03 -21.01 15.45
CA ALA A 318 -9.95 -19.91 15.78
C ALA A 318 -9.95 -18.82 14.71
N ALA A 319 -8.77 -18.46 14.18
CA ALA A 319 -8.64 -17.49 13.10
C ALA A 319 -9.33 -17.99 11.82
N LEU A 320 -9.09 -19.23 11.42
CA LEU A 320 -9.69 -19.86 10.23
C LEU A 320 -11.22 -19.99 10.37
N ARG A 321 -11.73 -20.44 11.53
CA ARG A 321 -13.17 -20.50 11.79
C ARG A 321 -13.83 -19.13 11.76
N ARG A 322 -13.12 -18.09 12.19
CA ARG A 322 -13.62 -16.72 12.07
C ARG A 322 -13.79 -16.31 10.60
N ILE A 323 -12.82 -16.61 9.74
CA ILE A 323 -12.93 -16.34 8.29
C ILE A 323 -14.14 -17.10 7.72
N GLN A 324 -14.30 -18.37 8.08
CA GLN A 324 -15.41 -19.22 7.63
C GLN A 324 -16.80 -18.64 7.96
N LYS A 325 -16.91 -17.92 9.08
CA LYS A 325 -18.14 -17.24 9.51
C LYS A 325 -18.36 -15.87 8.85
N LEU A 326 -17.44 -15.41 8.00
CA LEU A 326 -17.45 -14.09 7.38
C LEU A 326 -17.39 -14.17 5.84
N PRO A 327 -18.47 -14.62 5.16
CA PRO A 327 -18.48 -14.76 3.69
C PRO A 327 -18.13 -13.44 2.97
N GLY A 328 -18.48 -12.28 3.55
CA GLY A 328 -18.11 -10.98 3.01
C GLY A 328 -16.61 -10.75 2.99
N LEU A 329 -15.89 -11.19 4.04
CA LEU A 329 -14.43 -11.15 4.07
C LEU A 329 -13.82 -12.05 3.00
N VAL A 330 -14.35 -13.28 2.84
CA VAL A 330 -13.86 -14.20 1.81
C VAL A 330 -14.04 -13.60 0.41
N ARG A 331 -15.21 -13.02 0.11
CA ARG A 331 -15.44 -12.31 -1.16
C ARG A 331 -14.48 -11.13 -1.37
N SER A 332 -14.08 -10.44 -0.30
CA SER A 332 -13.14 -9.31 -0.42
C SER A 332 -11.74 -9.72 -0.85
N PHE A 333 -11.32 -10.97 -0.67
CA PHE A 333 -10.04 -11.48 -1.16
C PHE A 333 -9.97 -11.51 -2.69
N PHE A 334 -11.12 -11.66 -3.35
CA PHE A 334 -11.25 -11.63 -4.81
C PHE A 334 -11.32 -10.19 -5.37
N GLN A 335 -11.39 -9.17 -4.51
CA GLN A 335 -11.41 -7.76 -4.95
C GLN A 335 -10.01 -7.16 -5.09
N GLN A 336 -8.95 -7.90 -4.76
CA GLN A 336 -7.59 -7.46 -5.04
C GLN A 336 -7.39 -7.35 -6.55
N PRO A 337 -6.63 -6.35 -7.05
CA PRO A 337 -6.48 -6.10 -8.49
C PRO A 337 -6.11 -7.36 -9.28
N GLU A 338 -5.18 -8.16 -8.74
CA GLU A 338 -4.67 -9.37 -9.40
C GLU A 338 -5.64 -10.57 -9.34
N CYS A 339 -6.65 -10.52 -8.46
CA CYS A 339 -7.64 -11.57 -8.26
C CYS A 339 -9.01 -11.23 -8.86
N GLN A 340 -9.22 -10.00 -9.36
CA GLN A 340 -10.51 -9.55 -9.90
C GLN A 340 -11.02 -10.40 -11.06
N TYR A 341 -10.15 -11.02 -11.84
CA TYR A 341 -10.52 -11.95 -12.92
C TYR A 341 -11.37 -13.11 -12.41
N ALA A 342 -11.21 -13.48 -11.14
CA ALA A 342 -11.90 -14.60 -10.48
C ALA A 342 -13.11 -14.15 -9.65
N ALA A 343 -13.39 -12.86 -9.55
CA ALA A 343 -14.54 -12.35 -8.82
C ALA A 343 -15.88 -12.83 -9.47
N ALA A 344 -16.91 -13.03 -8.62
CA ALA A 344 -18.23 -13.51 -9.04
C ALA A 344 -19.03 -12.46 -9.83
#